data_024c4290493e134c2a703778f71c1a8c
#
_entry.id   024c4290493e134c2a703778f71c1a8c
#
_cell.length_a   1.000
_cell.length_b   1.000
_cell.length_c   1.000
_cell.angle_alpha   90.00
_cell.angle_beta   90.00
_cell.angle_gamma   90.00
#
_symmetry.space_group_name_H-M   'P 1'
#
loop_
_entity.id
_entity.type
_entity.pdbx_description
1 polymer ?
#
loop_
_entity_poly.entity_id
_entity_poly.type
_entity_poly.pdbx_seq_one_letter_code
_entity_poly.pdbx_strand_id
1 'polypeptide(L)'
;MKGVPVTVLFAGREENMTAETRRQSGICGRLGLRAVKPEEIPEDGNAGERFWNSFEVIVDALLGIGLTREVVGSMRDLIQKANAARARIVSIDIPSGVDADTGRVLGTGIYAAVTVTMQ
;
A
#
# COMPACT_ATOMS: atom_id res chain seq x y z
N MET A 1 11.92 20.41 -14.50
CA MET A 1 12.44 19.43 -13.54
C MET A 1 11.64 18.13 -13.66
N LYS A 2 12.31 17.03 -13.78
CA LYS A 2 11.65 15.75 -13.82
C LYS A 2 11.43 15.24 -12.40
N GLY A 3 10.17 15.02 -12.04
CA GLY A 3 9.86 14.41 -10.75
C GLY A 3 10.17 12.91 -10.72
N VAL A 4 10.05 12.33 -9.55
CA VAL A 4 10.16 10.88 -9.38
C VAL A 4 8.93 10.21 -9.99
N PRO A 5 9.09 9.17 -10.83
CA PRO A 5 7.94 8.41 -11.31
C PRO A 5 7.21 7.76 -10.15
N VAL A 6 5.89 7.93 -10.11
CA VAL A 6 5.05 7.38 -9.04
C VAL A 6 3.91 6.57 -9.63
N THR A 7 3.70 5.38 -9.08
CA THR A 7 2.52 4.56 -9.35
C THR A 7 1.70 4.49 -8.07
N VAL A 8 0.42 4.77 -8.16
CA VAL A 8 -0.50 4.70 -7.02
C VAL A 8 -1.32 3.42 -7.13
N LEU A 9 -1.27 2.60 -6.09
CA LEU A 9 -2.06 1.38 -6.01
C LEU A 9 -3.23 1.61 -5.06
N PHE A 10 -4.44 1.51 -5.60
CA PHE A 10 -5.67 1.60 -4.80
C PHE A 10 -6.11 0.21 -4.39
N ALA A 11 -5.95 -0.11 -3.11
CA ALA A 11 -6.22 -1.45 -2.58
C ALA A 11 -7.66 -1.65 -2.10
N GLY A 12 -8.38 -0.58 -1.83
CA GLY A 12 -9.77 -0.64 -1.37
C GLY A 12 -10.78 -0.60 -2.51
N ARG A 13 -12.03 -0.78 -2.16
CA ARG A 13 -13.13 -0.64 -3.11
C ARG A 13 -13.46 0.83 -3.31
N GLU A 14 -13.67 1.23 -4.55
CA GLU A 14 -14.00 2.61 -4.90
C GLU A 14 -15.27 3.10 -4.20
N GLU A 15 -16.27 2.24 -4.08
CA GLU A 15 -17.53 2.55 -3.39
C GLU A 15 -17.37 2.84 -1.90
N ASN A 16 -16.29 2.36 -1.29
CA ASN A 16 -15.99 2.58 0.13
C ASN A 16 -15.04 3.75 0.37
N MET A 17 -14.64 4.46 -0.68
CA MET A 17 -13.78 5.63 -0.53
C MET A 17 -14.51 6.74 0.22
N THR A 18 -13.80 7.38 1.15
CA THR A 18 -14.27 8.61 1.76
C THR A 18 -14.28 9.73 0.71
N ALA A 19 -15.05 10.79 0.98
CA ALA A 19 -15.10 11.96 0.10
C ALA A 19 -13.70 12.58 -0.09
N GLU A 20 -12.91 12.61 0.98
CA GLU A 20 -11.54 13.13 0.94
C GLU A 20 -10.62 12.25 0.09
N THR A 21 -10.66 10.93 0.27
CA THR A 21 -9.88 10.00 -0.54
C THR A 21 -10.25 10.12 -2.01
N ARG A 22 -11.53 10.25 -2.31
CA ARG A 22 -12.00 10.42 -3.70
C ARG A 22 -11.48 11.70 -4.31
N ARG A 23 -11.44 12.78 -3.54
CA ARG A 23 -10.88 14.07 -3.98
C ARG A 23 -9.40 13.94 -4.29
N GLN A 24 -8.63 13.30 -3.41
CA GLN A 24 -7.20 13.10 -3.60
C GLN A 24 -6.92 12.21 -4.82
N SER A 25 -7.71 11.16 -4.99
CA SER A 25 -7.62 10.29 -6.17
C SER A 25 -7.85 11.08 -7.46
N GLY A 26 -8.83 11.98 -7.48
CA GLY A 26 -9.08 12.87 -8.61
C GLY A 26 -7.91 13.79 -8.91
N ILE A 27 -7.26 14.32 -7.89
CA ILE A 27 -6.07 15.15 -8.04
C ILE A 27 -4.93 14.34 -8.66
N CYS A 28 -4.69 13.11 -8.19
CA CYS A 28 -3.69 12.23 -8.78
C CYS A 28 -3.94 11.99 -10.26
N GLY A 29 -5.19 11.75 -10.65
CA GLY A 29 -5.57 11.59 -12.05
C GLY A 29 -5.27 12.83 -12.89
N ARG A 30 -5.58 14.02 -12.37
CA ARG A 30 -5.30 15.27 -13.07
C ARG A 30 -3.80 15.55 -13.20
N LEU A 31 -2.99 15.08 -12.27
CA LEU A 31 -1.54 15.19 -12.34
C LEU A 31 -0.89 14.17 -13.27
N GLY A 32 -1.68 13.28 -13.86
CA GLY A 32 -1.20 12.25 -14.77
C GLY A 32 -0.44 11.11 -14.09
N LEU A 33 -0.64 10.90 -12.80
CA LEU A 33 -0.02 9.79 -12.09
C LEU A 33 -0.64 8.46 -12.53
N ARG A 34 0.20 7.46 -12.71
CA ARG A 34 -0.27 6.12 -13.02
C ARG A 34 -0.99 5.55 -11.82
N ALA A 35 -2.22 5.10 -12.01
CA ALA A 35 -3.03 4.45 -10.99
C ALA A 35 -3.31 3.00 -11.41
N VAL A 36 -3.18 2.07 -10.48
CA VAL A 36 -3.40 0.64 -10.70
C VAL A 36 -4.30 0.09 -9.62
N LYS A 37 -5.07 -0.92 -9.96
CA LYS A 37 -5.83 -1.71 -8.99
C LYS A 37 -5.15 -3.07 -8.79
N PRO A 38 -5.34 -3.73 -7.63
CA PRO A 38 -4.70 -5.01 -7.37
C PRO A 38 -4.95 -6.06 -8.46
N GLU A 39 -6.15 -6.10 -9.01
CA GLU A 39 -6.52 -7.05 -10.07
C GLU A 39 -5.83 -6.78 -11.42
N GLU A 40 -5.23 -5.62 -11.60
CA GLU A 40 -4.47 -5.28 -12.80
C GLU A 40 -3.01 -5.75 -12.71
N ILE A 41 -2.56 -6.16 -11.53
CA ILE A 41 -1.21 -6.67 -11.32
C ILE A 41 -1.19 -8.14 -11.74
N PRO A 42 -0.24 -8.56 -12.61
CA PRO A 42 -0.17 -9.96 -12.99
C PRO A 42 0.04 -10.89 -11.79
N GLU A 43 -0.71 -11.99 -11.78
CA GLU A 43 -0.60 -12.98 -10.70
C GLU A 43 0.48 -14.04 -10.98
N ASP A 44 0.85 -14.21 -12.24
CA ASP A 44 1.90 -15.16 -12.59
C ASP A 44 3.25 -14.75 -11.98
N GLY A 45 4.05 -15.75 -11.60
CA GLY A 45 5.25 -15.53 -10.81
C GLY A 45 6.22 -14.52 -11.41
N ASN A 46 6.45 -14.58 -12.73
CA ASN A 46 7.46 -13.72 -13.37
C ASN A 46 6.98 -12.28 -13.58
N ALA A 47 5.80 -12.11 -14.14
CA ALA A 47 5.27 -10.77 -14.43
C ALA A 47 4.89 -10.03 -13.15
N GLY A 48 4.32 -10.76 -12.18
CA GLY A 48 4.01 -10.20 -10.86
C GLY A 48 5.27 -9.75 -10.12
N GLU A 49 6.30 -10.58 -10.07
CA GLU A 49 7.56 -10.23 -9.46
C GLU A 49 8.21 -9.02 -10.14
N ARG A 50 8.19 -8.97 -11.47
CA ARG A 50 8.74 -7.82 -12.20
C ARG A 50 8.00 -6.53 -11.85
N PHE A 51 6.68 -6.60 -11.71
CA PHE A 51 5.92 -5.43 -11.29
C PHE A 51 6.42 -4.92 -9.94
N TRP A 52 6.41 -5.79 -8.92
CA TRP A 52 6.78 -5.39 -7.55
C TRP A 52 8.24 -4.95 -7.45
N ASN A 53 9.15 -5.60 -8.18
CA ASN A 53 10.59 -5.30 -8.15
C ASN A 53 10.99 -4.15 -9.06
N SER A 54 10.06 -3.55 -9.79
CA SER A 54 10.31 -2.35 -10.58
C SER A 54 10.40 -1.07 -9.74
N PHE A 55 10.04 -1.14 -8.46
CA PHE A 55 10.05 0.00 -7.56
C PHE A 55 11.23 -0.07 -6.60
N GLU A 56 11.87 1.07 -6.35
CA GLU A 56 12.92 1.18 -5.34
C GLU A 56 12.35 1.37 -3.94
N VAL A 57 11.22 2.06 -3.85
CA VAL A 57 10.53 2.36 -2.60
C VAL A 57 9.04 2.08 -2.76
N ILE A 58 8.48 1.44 -1.75
CA ILE A 58 7.04 1.28 -1.60
C ILE A 58 6.62 2.09 -0.39
N VAL A 59 5.62 2.96 -0.58
CA VAL A 59 5.01 3.70 0.53
C VAL A 59 3.77 2.95 0.96
N ASP A 60 3.75 2.51 2.20
CA ASP A 60 2.63 1.79 2.81
C ASP A 60 1.70 2.78 3.51
N ALA A 61 0.52 2.96 2.95
CA ALA A 61 -0.55 3.76 3.52
C ALA A 61 -1.89 3.02 3.39
N LEU A 62 -1.84 1.68 3.53
CA LEU A 62 -3.01 0.83 3.32
C LEU A 62 -3.99 0.87 4.50
N LEU A 63 -3.48 0.65 5.70
CA LEU A 63 -4.28 0.53 6.92
C LEU A 63 -3.69 1.44 8.00
N GLY A 64 -4.55 2.15 8.67
CA GLY A 64 -4.16 3.07 9.73
C GLY A 64 -4.39 2.51 11.13
N ILE A 65 -4.51 3.43 12.08
CA ILE A 65 -4.63 3.12 13.52
C ILE A 65 -5.96 2.49 13.92
N GLY A 66 -6.96 2.52 13.05
CA GLY A 66 -8.28 1.96 13.35
C GLY A 66 -8.41 0.44 13.15
N LEU A 67 -7.31 -0.25 12.88
CA LEU A 67 -7.33 -1.69 12.65
C LEU A 67 -7.66 -2.46 13.93
N THR A 68 -8.74 -3.25 13.90
CA THR A 68 -9.21 -4.02 15.05
C THR A 68 -9.36 -5.52 14.74
N ARG A 69 -9.14 -5.94 13.50
CA ARG A 69 -9.33 -7.32 13.06
C ARG A 69 -8.07 -7.83 12.38
N GLU A 70 -7.94 -9.15 12.32
CA GLU A 70 -6.89 -9.75 11.52
C GLU A 70 -7.01 -9.36 10.04
N VAL A 71 -5.88 -9.11 9.43
CA VAL A 71 -5.81 -8.85 8.00
C VAL A 71 -5.92 -10.16 7.24
N VAL A 72 -6.93 -10.29 6.40
CA VAL A 72 -7.22 -11.51 5.65
C VAL A 72 -7.50 -11.18 4.17
N GLY A 73 -7.62 -12.22 3.36
CA GLY A 73 -8.04 -12.11 1.97
C GLY A 73 -7.08 -11.33 1.09
N SER A 74 -7.63 -10.51 0.19
CA SER A 74 -6.85 -9.76 -0.79
C SER A 74 -5.87 -8.75 -0.17
N MET A 75 -6.24 -8.17 0.96
CA MET A 75 -5.36 -7.24 1.66
C MET A 75 -4.13 -7.96 2.23
N ARG A 76 -4.32 -9.15 2.80
CA ARG A 76 -3.22 -10.00 3.25
C ARG A 76 -2.29 -10.35 2.10
N ASP A 77 -2.86 -10.75 0.97
CA ASP A 77 -2.07 -11.13 -0.21
C ASP A 77 -1.24 -9.95 -0.71
N LEU A 78 -1.83 -8.76 -0.72
CA LEU A 78 -1.15 -7.53 -1.14
C LEU A 78 0.03 -7.20 -0.21
N ILE A 79 -0.18 -7.29 1.09
CA ILE A 79 0.87 -7.05 2.10
C ILE A 79 2.01 -8.06 1.94
N GLN A 80 1.68 -9.33 1.73
CA GLN A 80 2.69 -10.36 1.54
C GLN A 80 3.52 -10.12 0.28
N LYS A 81 2.90 -9.69 -0.80
CA LYS A 81 3.61 -9.34 -2.05
C LYS A 81 4.52 -8.13 -1.85
N ALA A 82 4.06 -7.13 -1.15
CA ALA A 82 4.89 -5.95 -0.83
C ALA A 82 6.10 -6.35 0.02
N ASN A 83 5.90 -7.18 1.05
CA ASN A 83 7.00 -7.67 1.89
C ASN A 83 8.02 -8.49 1.12
N ALA A 84 7.60 -9.24 0.11
CA ALA A 84 8.47 -10.07 -0.72
C ALA A 84 9.24 -9.27 -1.77
N ALA A 85 8.83 -8.04 -2.04
CA ALA A 85 9.51 -7.18 -3.02
C ALA A 85 10.88 -6.74 -2.52
N ARG A 86 11.77 -6.42 -3.45
CA ARG A 86 13.12 -5.90 -3.13
C ARG A 86 13.10 -4.46 -2.65
N ALA A 87 12.02 -3.74 -2.91
CA ALA A 87 11.88 -2.35 -2.52
C ALA A 87 11.99 -2.16 -1.01
N ARG A 88 12.49 -1.01 -0.60
CA ARG A 88 12.38 -0.57 0.78
C ARG A 88 10.97 -0.07 1.04
N ILE A 89 10.39 -0.49 2.16
CA ILE A 89 9.04 -0.07 2.52
C ILE A 89 9.11 1.04 3.57
N VAL A 90 8.43 2.13 3.28
CA VAL A 90 8.23 3.25 4.21
C VAL A 90 6.76 3.27 4.58
N SER A 91 6.44 3.01 5.83
CA SER A 91 5.06 3.07 6.30
C SER A 91 4.72 4.47 6.82
N ILE A 92 3.51 4.91 6.50
CA ILE A 92 2.97 6.18 6.98
C ILE A 92 2.12 5.89 8.21
N ASP A 93 2.41 6.58 9.30
CA ASP A 93 1.72 6.53 10.59
C ASP A 93 2.04 5.25 11.36
N ILE A 94 1.66 4.09 10.88
CA ILE A 94 1.95 2.79 11.46
C ILE A 94 2.05 1.76 10.31
N PRO A 95 2.93 0.74 10.42
CA PRO A 95 2.94 -0.33 9.41
C PRO A 95 1.58 -1.01 9.32
N SER A 96 1.07 -1.17 8.09
CA SER A 96 -0.24 -1.80 7.88
C SER A 96 -0.24 -3.22 8.46
N GLY A 97 -1.30 -3.55 9.18
CA GLY A 97 -1.45 -4.84 9.86
C GLY A 97 -0.97 -4.86 11.30
N VAL A 98 -0.38 -3.78 11.80
CA VAL A 98 0.07 -3.66 13.18
C VAL A 98 -0.98 -2.94 14.02
N ASP A 99 -1.32 -3.51 15.18
CA ASP A 99 -2.22 -2.89 16.14
C ASP A 99 -1.49 -1.74 16.85
N ALA A 100 -2.05 -0.53 16.76
CA ALA A 100 -1.45 0.67 17.31
C ALA A 100 -1.32 0.63 18.85
N ASP A 101 -2.23 -0.07 19.53
CA ASP A 101 -2.26 -0.11 20.98
C ASP A 101 -1.28 -1.14 21.57
N THR A 102 -1.12 -2.27 20.92
CA THR A 102 -0.34 -3.40 21.44
C THR A 102 0.98 -3.62 20.70
N GLY A 103 1.13 -3.07 19.50
CA GLY A 103 2.27 -3.35 18.61
C GLY A 103 2.24 -4.74 17.98
N ARG A 104 1.16 -5.47 18.17
CA ARG A 104 1.02 -6.82 17.61
C ARG A 104 0.65 -6.80 16.14
N VAL A 105 1.17 -7.77 15.40
CA VAL A 105 0.73 -8.01 14.02
C VAL A 105 -0.59 -8.76 14.04
N LEU A 106 -1.61 -8.19 13.39
CA LEU A 106 -2.93 -8.79 13.30
C LEU A 106 -3.03 -9.64 12.01
N GLY A 107 -2.58 -10.87 12.09
CA GLY A 107 -2.50 -11.80 10.97
C GLY A 107 -1.24 -11.57 10.14
N THR A 108 -1.23 -10.54 9.31
CA THR A 108 -0.12 -10.17 8.44
C THR A 108 0.13 -8.67 8.55
N GLY A 109 1.37 -8.27 8.62
CA GLY A 109 1.76 -6.86 8.67
C GLY A 109 2.93 -6.53 7.75
N ILE A 110 3.04 -5.27 7.41
CA ILE A 110 4.14 -4.73 6.60
C ILE A 110 5.44 -4.74 7.43
N TYR A 111 6.52 -5.20 6.81
CA TYR A 111 7.87 -5.10 7.34
C TYR A 111 8.51 -3.82 6.84
N ALA A 112 8.26 -2.73 7.53
CA ALA A 112 8.75 -1.43 7.11
C ALA A 112 10.23 -1.24 7.48
N ALA A 113 11.00 -0.67 6.57
CA ALA A 113 12.35 -0.21 6.86
C ALA A 113 12.32 1.05 7.73
N VAL A 114 11.32 1.91 7.48
CA VAL A 114 11.11 3.17 8.20
C VAL A 114 9.61 3.40 8.36
N THR A 115 9.20 3.92 9.49
CA THR A 115 7.83 4.39 9.72
C THR A 115 7.87 5.89 10.01
N VAL A 116 7.07 6.65 9.27
CA VAL A 116 6.90 8.08 9.47
C VAL A 116 5.64 8.30 10.31
N THR A 117 5.83 8.67 11.55
CA THR A 117 4.72 8.91 12.48
C THR A 117 4.16 10.31 12.27
N MET A 118 2.86 10.41 12.11
CA MET A 118 2.14 11.67 11.97
C MET A 118 1.48 12.03 13.30
N GLN A 119 1.72 13.22 13.76
CA GLN A 119 1.12 13.72 15.00
C GLN A 119 0.15 14.87 14.74
#